data_592b6bba7f248005c200ff74421b385b
#
_entry.id   592b6bba7f248005c200ff74421b385b
#
_cell.length_a   1.000
_cell.length_b   1.000
_cell.length_c   1.000
_cell.angle_alpha   90.00
_cell.angle_beta   90.00
_cell.angle_gamma   90.00
#
_symmetry.space_group_name_H-M   'P 1'
#
loop_
_entity.id
_entity.type
_entity.pdbx_description
1 polymer ?
#
loop_
_entity_poly.entity_id
_entity_poly.type
_entity_poly.pdbx_seq_one_letter_code
_entity_poly.pdbx_strand_id
1 'polypeptide(L)'
;MTQNRPVNINLLKIKLPLSAFLSITHRISGILIYFLVLPLSVFIYSELTQNQDSFDNFMITYHTNLGIKYGCIGLILIFQYHIFTGIRHILMDFHILNETLSSSQKSAVITLVLFVINTLLTLWVML
;
A
#
# COMPACT_ATOMS: atom_id res chain seq x y z
N MET A 1 -31.43 -35.52 8.60
CA MET A 1 -30.88 -34.84 7.39
C MET A 1 -29.52 -34.31 7.74
N THR A 2 -28.44 -34.99 7.34
CA THR A 2 -27.06 -34.55 7.49
C THR A 2 -26.83 -33.44 6.45
N GLN A 3 -26.83 -32.17 6.89
CA GLN A 3 -26.40 -31.08 6.02
C GLN A 3 -24.91 -31.29 5.69
N ASN A 4 -24.62 -31.60 4.43
CA ASN A 4 -23.27 -31.57 3.91
C ASN A 4 -22.73 -30.12 3.97
N ARG A 5 -22.13 -29.75 5.09
CA ARG A 5 -21.41 -28.47 5.20
C ARG A 5 -20.16 -28.54 4.34
N PRO A 6 -19.90 -27.59 3.46
CA PRO A 6 -18.68 -27.58 2.69
C PRO A 6 -17.47 -27.48 3.64
N VAL A 7 -16.59 -28.49 3.58
CA VAL A 7 -15.44 -28.61 4.49
C VAL A 7 -14.26 -27.75 4.05
N ASN A 8 -14.23 -27.31 2.79
CA ASN A 8 -13.15 -26.50 2.23
C ASN A 8 -13.70 -25.29 1.46
N ILE A 9 -13.26 -24.09 1.87
CA ILE A 9 -13.49 -22.84 1.16
C ILE A 9 -12.27 -22.58 0.30
N ASN A 10 -12.41 -22.71 -1.03
CA ASN A 10 -11.33 -22.37 -1.95
C ASN A 10 -11.28 -20.86 -2.16
N LEU A 11 -10.32 -20.20 -1.52
CA LEU A 11 -10.15 -18.75 -1.56
C LEU A 11 -9.94 -18.19 -2.98
N LEU A 12 -9.42 -18.98 -3.91
CA LEU A 12 -9.23 -18.57 -5.31
C LEU A 12 -10.53 -18.61 -6.13
N LYS A 13 -11.57 -19.31 -5.65
CA LYS A 13 -12.88 -19.42 -6.33
C LYS A 13 -13.94 -18.47 -5.75
N ILE A 14 -13.68 -17.88 -4.59
CA ILE A 14 -14.62 -16.95 -3.94
C ILE A 14 -14.53 -15.59 -4.61
N LYS A 15 -15.66 -15.05 -5.04
CA LYS A 15 -15.78 -13.65 -5.46
C LYS A 15 -15.81 -12.76 -4.21
N LEU A 16 -14.64 -12.30 -3.78
CA LEU A 16 -14.53 -11.40 -2.64
C LEU A 16 -15.10 -10.02 -3.00
N PRO A 17 -15.92 -9.41 -2.14
CA PRO A 17 -16.29 -8.02 -2.30
C PRO A 17 -15.04 -7.12 -2.20
N LEU A 18 -15.05 -5.97 -2.90
CA LEU A 18 -13.90 -5.07 -2.97
C LEU A 18 -13.39 -4.65 -1.57
N SER A 19 -14.31 -4.43 -0.64
CA SER A 19 -13.97 -4.10 0.75
C SER A 19 -13.15 -5.19 1.46
N ALA A 20 -13.48 -6.47 1.25
CA ALA A 20 -12.73 -7.60 1.80
C ALA A 20 -11.35 -7.72 1.12
N PHE A 21 -11.28 -7.48 -0.18
CA PHE A 21 -10.01 -7.45 -0.91
C PHE A 21 -9.08 -6.37 -0.36
N LEU A 22 -9.58 -5.14 -0.14
CA LEU A 22 -8.77 -4.07 0.45
C LEU A 22 -8.29 -4.41 1.86
N SER A 23 -9.09 -5.10 2.67
CA SER A 23 -8.68 -5.54 4.00
C SER A 23 -7.52 -6.53 3.96
N ILE A 24 -7.54 -7.48 3.03
CA ILE A 24 -6.46 -8.46 2.85
C ILE A 24 -5.19 -7.76 2.35
N THR A 25 -5.30 -6.95 1.31
CA THR A 25 -4.14 -6.26 0.72
C THR A 25 -3.53 -5.21 1.65
N HIS A 26 -4.34 -4.57 2.52
CA HIS A 26 -3.81 -3.73 3.60
C HIS A 26 -2.92 -4.52 4.57
N ARG A 27 -3.32 -5.73 4.98
CA ARG A 27 -2.48 -6.59 5.83
C ARG A 27 -1.19 -7.01 5.13
N ILE A 28 -1.26 -7.36 3.85
CA ILE A 28 -0.07 -7.69 3.04
C ILE A 28 0.84 -6.47 2.93
N SER A 29 0.31 -5.28 2.68
CA SER A 29 1.12 -4.05 2.63
C SER A 29 1.79 -3.74 3.97
N GLY A 30 1.15 -4.04 5.11
CA GLY A 30 1.76 -3.92 6.43
C GLY A 30 2.98 -4.83 6.62
N ILE A 31 2.89 -6.08 6.13
CA ILE A 31 4.03 -7.01 6.12
C ILE A 31 5.16 -6.46 5.23
N LEU A 32 4.83 -5.96 4.04
CA LEU A 32 5.81 -5.36 3.13
C LEU A 32 6.46 -4.11 3.74
N ILE A 33 5.72 -3.29 4.48
CA ILE A 33 6.29 -2.14 5.18
C ILE A 33 7.30 -2.58 6.22
N TYR A 34 6.95 -3.55 7.04
CA TYR A 34 7.83 -4.00 8.11
C TYR A 34 9.13 -4.64 7.59
N PHE A 35 9.05 -5.53 6.60
CA PHE A 35 10.20 -6.29 6.12
C PHE A 35 10.96 -5.63 4.96
N LEU A 36 10.35 -4.73 4.22
CA LEU A 36 10.94 -4.13 3.02
C LEU A 36 11.06 -2.61 3.13
N VAL A 37 9.93 -1.90 3.33
CA VAL A 37 9.93 -0.44 3.26
C VAL A 37 10.75 0.16 4.40
N LEU A 38 10.53 -0.25 5.64
CA LEU A 38 11.25 0.31 6.80
C LEU A 38 12.77 0.05 6.72
N PRO A 39 13.28 -1.19 6.52
CA PRO A 39 14.71 -1.42 6.44
C PRO A 39 15.38 -0.64 5.30
N LEU A 40 14.77 -0.64 4.11
CA LEU A 40 15.34 0.07 2.96
C LEU A 40 15.24 1.59 3.12
N SER A 41 14.18 2.11 3.74
CA SER A 41 14.07 3.55 4.05
C SER A 41 15.16 4.01 5.01
N VAL A 42 15.44 3.22 6.05
CA VAL A 42 16.52 3.53 7.01
C VAL A 42 17.87 3.50 6.30
N PHE A 43 18.11 2.52 5.44
CA PHE A 43 19.35 2.45 4.65
C PHE A 43 19.48 3.68 3.73
N ILE A 44 18.45 3.99 2.93
CA ILE A 44 18.45 5.17 2.05
C ILE A 44 18.65 6.45 2.85
N TYR A 45 17.96 6.60 3.99
CA TYR A 45 18.10 7.76 4.85
C TYR A 45 19.54 7.90 5.38
N SER A 46 20.18 6.79 5.78
CA SER A 46 21.56 6.83 6.25
C SER A 46 22.52 7.30 5.14
N GLU A 47 22.36 6.84 3.90
CA GLU A 47 23.16 7.29 2.76
C GLU A 47 22.95 8.79 2.48
N LEU A 48 21.70 9.25 2.53
CA LEU A 48 21.37 10.66 2.26
C LEU A 48 21.88 11.63 3.32
N THR A 49 22.09 11.17 4.57
CA THR A 49 22.44 12.04 5.72
C THR A 49 23.88 11.88 6.19
N GLN A 50 24.66 10.97 5.63
CA GLN A 50 26.01 10.66 6.07
C GLN A 50 26.99 11.83 5.84
N ASN A 51 27.04 12.34 4.62
CA ASN A 51 27.82 13.50 4.19
C ASN A 51 27.35 13.98 2.81
N GLN A 52 27.88 15.14 2.36
CA GLN A 52 27.50 15.73 1.06
C GLN A 52 27.84 14.81 -0.12
N ASP A 53 29.01 14.17 -0.08
CA ASP A 53 29.44 13.29 -1.18
C ASP A 53 28.52 12.06 -1.33
N SER A 54 28.08 11.48 -0.21
CA SER A 54 27.12 10.36 -0.22
C SER A 54 25.76 10.79 -0.77
N PHE A 55 25.28 11.97 -0.40
CA PHE A 55 24.05 12.54 -0.95
C PHE A 55 24.16 12.72 -2.46
N ASP A 56 25.21 13.36 -2.95
CA ASP A 56 25.41 13.62 -4.37
C ASP A 56 25.55 12.32 -5.17
N ASN A 57 26.29 11.33 -4.66
CA ASN A 57 26.42 10.02 -5.27
C ASN A 57 25.06 9.28 -5.32
N PHE A 58 24.27 9.34 -4.26
CA PHE A 58 22.93 8.74 -4.26
C PHE A 58 22.02 9.43 -5.30
N MET A 59 22.04 10.76 -5.38
CA MET A 59 21.23 11.51 -6.35
C MET A 59 21.65 11.20 -7.80
N ILE A 60 22.95 11.09 -8.08
CA ILE A 60 23.45 10.65 -9.39
C ILE A 60 22.93 9.25 -9.71
N THR A 61 23.03 8.32 -8.75
CA THR A 61 22.57 6.93 -8.92
C THR A 61 21.06 6.88 -9.14
N TYR A 62 20.28 7.65 -8.39
CA TYR A 62 18.82 7.75 -8.54
C TYR A 62 18.43 8.21 -9.96
N HIS A 63 19.16 9.16 -10.54
CA HIS A 63 18.86 9.68 -11.87
C HIS A 63 19.39 8.81 -13.01
N THR A 64 20.45 8.05 -12.80
CA THR A 64 21.10 7.24 -13.84
C THR A 64 20.68 5.78 -13.84
N ASN A 65 20.28 5.23 -12.67
CA ASN A 65 19.92 3.83 -12.52
C ASN A 65 18.39 3.67 -12.37
N LEU A 66 17.76 3.20 -13.44
CA LEU A 66 16.30 2.98 -13.47
C LEU A 66 15.82 2.00 -12.38
N GLY A 67 16.63 1.00 -12.02
CA GLY A 67 16.28 0.04 -10.96
C GLY A 67 16.16 0.71 -9.60
N ILE A 68 17.11 1.58 -9.25
CA ILE A 68 17.09 2.35 -8.00
C ILE A 68 15.92 3.34 -8.02
N LYS A 69 15.74 4.06 -9.12
CA LYS A 69 14.63 5.02 -9.28
C LYS A 69 13.27 4.37 -9.06
N TYR A 70 12.97 3.30 -9.80
CA TYR A 70 11.69 2.59 -9.67
C TYR A 70 11.57 1.84 -8.35
N GLY A 71 12.68 1.38 -7.76
CA GLY A 71 12.71 0.82 -6.42
C GLY A 71 12.23 1.83 -5.38
N CYS A 72 12.80 3.04 -5.37
CA CYS A 72 12.39 4.13 -4.46
C CYS A 72 10.91 4.51 -4.66
N ILE A 73 10.46 4.64 -5.90
CA ILE A 73 9.05 4.90 -6.22
C ILE A 73 8.16 3.77 -5.65
N GLY A 74 8.55 2.52 -5.85
CA GLY A 74 7.81 1.36 -5.35
C GLY A 74 7.65 1.36 -3.83
N LEU A 75 8.72 1.69 -3.07
CA LEU A 75 8.65 1.80 -1.61
C LEU A 75 7.64 2.87 -1.17
N ILE A 76 7.66 4.04 -1.82
CA ILE A 76 6.72 5.13 -1.53
C ILE A 76 5.28 4.69 -1.84
N LEU A 77 5.04 4.03 -2.98
CA LEU A 77 3.70 3.58 -3.37
C LEU A 77 3.13 2.53 -2.41
N ILE A 78 3.95 1.58 -1.92
CA ILE A 78 3.53 0.60 -0.92
C ILE A 78 3.12 1.31 0.37
N PHE A 79 3.93 2.28 0.82
CA PHE A 79 3.65 3.06 2.02
C PHE A 79 2.37 3.90 1.88
N GLN A 80 2.20 4.61 0.76
CA GLN A 80 1.00 5.38 0.46
C GLN A 80 -0.26 4.50 0.43
N TYR A 81 -0.20 3.34 -0.25
CA TYR A 81 -1.30 2.40 -0.30
C TYR A 81 -1.75 1.97 1.11
N HIS A 82 -0.78 1.63 1.96
CA HIS A 82 -1.06 1.24 3.34
C HIS A 82 -1.73 2.36 4.14
N ILE A 83 -1.27 3.61 3.99
CA ILE A 83 -1.87 4.77 4.66
C ILE A 83 -3.32 4.96 4.21
N PHE A 84 -3.60 5.01 2.91
CA PHE A 84 -4.95 5.23 2.40
C PHE A 84 -5.93 4.15 2.86
N THR A 85 -5.52 2.89 2.76
CA THR A 85 -6.35 1.77 3.20
C THR A 85 -6.44 1.70 4.73
N GLY A 86 -5.39 2.07 5.47
CA GLY A 86 -5.38 2.14 6.92
C GLY A 86 -6.31 3.24 7.46
N ILE A 87 -6.30 4.44 6.89
CA ILE A 87 -7.24 5.52 7.26
C ILE A 87 -8.68 5.04 7.09
N ARG A 88 -8.98 4.34 5.97
CA ARG A 88 -10.32 3.77 5.77
C ARG A 88 -10.69 2.80 6.90
N HIS A 89 -9.78 1.92 7.33
CA HIS A 89 -10.04 0.98 8.43
C HIS A 89 -10.30 1.73 9.74
N ILE A 90 -9.49 2.72 10.07
CA ILE A 90 -9.67 3.55 11.26
C ILE A 90 -11.05 4.24 11.24
N LEU A 91 -11.47 4.81 10.10
CA LEU A 91 -12.77 5.47 9.97
C LEU A 91 -13.95 4.49 10.13
N MET A 92 -13.79 3.23 9.75
CA MET A 92 -14.78 2.17 9.98
C MET A 92 -14.80 1.76 11.46
N ASP A 93 -13.65 1.58 12.10
CA ASP A 93 -13.54 1.18 13.50
C ASP A 93 -14.11 2.24 14.45
N PHE A 94 -14.01 3.52 14.08
CA PHE A 94 -14.67 4.61 14.80
C PHE A 94 -16.16 4.81 14.43
N HIS A 95 -16.74 3.91 13.62
CA HIS A 95 -18.14 3.98 13.14
C HIS A 95 -18.48 5.28 12.40
N ILE A 96 -17.48 6.03 11.91
CA ILE A 96 -17.66 7.21 11.06
C ILE A 96 -18.19 6.78 9.68
N LEU A 97 -17.75 5.63 9.21
CA LEU A 97 -18.27 4.98 8.01
C LEU A 97 -19.17 3.81 8.40
N ASN A 98 -20.38 3.77 7.82
CA ASN A 98 -21.31 2.67 8.05
C ASN A 98 -20.73 1.34 7.56
N GLU A 99 -20.91 0.27 8.34
CA GLU A 99 -20.40 -1.07 8.07
C GLU A 99 -21.30 -1.90 7.14
N THR A 100 -22.39 -1.31 6.60
CA THR A 100 -23.21 -2.01 5.60
C THR A 100 -22.39 -2.35 4.37
N LEU A 101 -22.68 -3.48 3.73
CA LEU A 101 -21.93 -3.95 2.55
C LEU A 101 -21.87 -2.86 1.47
N SER A 102 -22.98 -2.16 1.21
CA SER A 102 -23.03 -1.07 0.21
C SER A 102 -22.13 0.10 0.58
N SER A 103 -22.17 0.57 1.84
CA SER A 103 -21.33 1.67 2.31
C SER A 103 -19.85 1.29 2.30
N SER A 104 -19.55 0.08 2.77
CA SER A 104 -18.19 -0.45 2.79
C SER A 104 -17.59 -0.59 1.38
N GLN A 105 -18.38 -0.98 0.37
CA GLN A 105 -17.92 -1.01 -1.02
C GLN A 105 -17.70 0.40 -1.60
N LYS A 106 -18.61 1.35 -1.33
CA LYS A 106 -18.46 2.75 -1.77
C LYS A 106 -17.18 3.38 -1.19
N SER A 107 -16.96 3.22 0.11
CA SER A 107 -15.74 3.72 0.76
C SER A 107 -14.47 3.07 0.19
N ALA A 108 -14.51 1.77 -0.17
CA ALA A 108 -13.41 1.09 -0.82
C ALA A 108 -13.08 1.70 -2.19
N VAL A 109 -14.08 1.98 -3.01
CA VAL A 109 -13.89 2.65 -4.31
C VAL A 109 -13.29 4.04 -4.12
N ILE A 110 -13.83 4.85 -3.20
CA ILE A 110 -13.31 6.19 -2.92
C ILE A 110 -11.83 6.13 -2.50
N THR A 111 -11.48 5.20 -1.60
CA THR A 111 -10.10 5.00 -1.15
C THR A 111 -9.17 4.68 -2.32
N LEU A 112 -9.57 3.79 -3.23
CA LEU A 112 -8.78 3.46 -4.42
C LEU A 112 -8.64 4.64 -5.38
N VAL A 113 -9.70 5.41 -5.60
CA VAL A 113 -9.65 6.61 -6.45
C VAL A 113 -8.66 7.63 -5.88
N LEU A 114 -8.73 7.91 -4.58
CA LEU A 114 -7.80 8.80 -3.90
C LEU A 114 -6.36 8.29 -3.99
N PHE A 115 -6.14 7.00 -3.78
CA PHE A 115 -4.83 6.39 -3.94
C PHE A 115 -4.30 6.52 -5.37
N VAL A 116 -5.12 6.28 -6.40
CA VAL A 116 -4.71 6.43 -7.82
C VAL A 116 -4.34 7.89 -8.12
N ILE A 117 -5.14 8.86 -7.70
CA ILE A 117 -4.83 10.29 -7.89
C ILE A 117 -3.48 10.63 -7.23
N ASN A 118 -3.27 10.20 -5.98
CA ASN A 118 -2.02 10.44 -5.27
C ASN A 118 -0.83 9.72 -5.93
N THR A 119 -1.03 8.51 -6.45
CA THR A 119 -0.02 7.77 -7.24
C THR A 119 0.40 8.55 -8.48
N LEU A 120 -0.56 9.10 -9.24
CA LEU A 120 -0.26 9.90 -10.44
C LEU A 120 0.53 11.16 -10.08
N LEU A 121 0.19 11.84 -8.98
CA LEU A 121 0.94 13.00 -8.49
C LEU A 121 2.37 12.60 -8.09
N THR A 122 2.53 11.49 -7.38
CA THR A 122 3.86 10.97 -6.98
C THR A 122 4.72 10.65 -8.21
N LEU A 123 4.15 9.97 -9.19
CA LEU A 123 4.86 9.66 -10.44
C LEU A 123 5.26 10.92 -11.20
N TRP A 124 4.37 11.91 -11.28
CA TRP A 124 4.66 13.18 -11.94
C TRP A 124 5.81 13.96 -11.29
N VAL A 125 5.95 13.87 -9.97
CA VAL A 125 7.04 14.55 -9.24
C VAL A 125 8.36 13.77 -9.32
N MET A 126 8.31 12.44 -9.34
CA MET A 126 9.51 11.59 -9.22
C MET A 126 10.10 11.14 -10.58
N LEU A 127 9.34 11.17 -11.66
CA LEU A 127 9.81 10.82 -13.01
C LEU A 127 10.35 12.03 -13.76
#